data_f4260a00b91d21111a7db3ca0b8c3be2
#
_entry.id   f4260a00b91d21111a7db3ca0b8c3be2
#
_cell.length_a   1.000
_cell.length_b   1.000
_cell.length_c   1.000
_cell.angle_alpha   90.00
_cell.angle_beta   90.00
_cell.angle_gamma   90.00
#
_symmetry.space_group_name_H-M   'P 1'
#
loop_
_entity.id
_entity.type
_entity.pdbx_description
1 polymer ?
#
loop_
_entity_poly.entity_id
_entity_poly.type
_entity_poly.pdbx_seq_one_letter_code
_entity_poly.pdbx_strand_id
1 'polypeptide(L)'
;MTGFTRKLQARYTLYLGSPIQRFLISGVLLTALWVDSIVFGVLLVLFVSGLQASLANEAVALRIPPVALLVLVSATGLLNDGRFSALVILGAIISTPILAGIGRTEEQKLSSEIVKILSAWLPLALVALSLGLLSARDVSSAALFLCLIFFHDIGLYVSVRSRSQKRYVPLLAMIGSLALLWTSIQMAATSLPPDGFVPIAIGLALSISAGRVAIALWTSDPPASICLASSYFLSAPIWTLFVLFLVP
;
A
#
# COMPACT_ATOMS: atom_id res chain seq x y z
N MET A 1 -12.87 13.09 -24.58
CA MET A 1 -12.17 12.91 -23.29
C MET A 1 -11.59 14.26 -22.89
N THR A 2 -11.94 14.74 -21.71
CA THR A 2 -11.42 16.01 -21.17
C THR A 2 -9.92 15.88 -20.89
N GLY A 3 -9.17 17.00 -20.98
CA GLY A 3 -7.72 16.99 -20.70
C GLY A 3 -7.35 16.44 -19.30
N PHE A 4 -8.30 16.49 -18.36
CA PHE A 4 -8.17 15.95 -17.01
C PHE A 4 -8.09 14.41 -16.99
N THR A 5 -8.99 13.72 -17.71
CA THR A 5 -8.99 12.25 -17.76
C THR A 5 -7.71 11.69 -18.40
N ARG A 6 -7.17 12.40 -19.40
CA ARG A 6 -5.89 12.03 -20.04
C ARG A 6 -4.71 12.17 -19.09
N LYS A 7 -4.69 13.23 -18.25
CA LYS A 7 -3.66 13.43 -17.23
C LYS A 7 -3.71 12.36 -16.14
N LEU A 8 -4.91 12.02 -15.63
CA LEU A 8 -5.07 10.97 -14.63
C LEU A 8 -4.61 9.61 -15.15
N GLN A 9 -4.97 9.30 -16.38
CA GLN A 9 -4.58 8.04 -17.01
C GLN A 9 -3.07 7.93 -17.25
N ALA A 10 -2.43 9.03 -17.70
CA ALA A 10 -0.98 9.08 -17.83
C ALA A 10 -0.30 8.81 -16.48
N ARG A 11 -0.82 9.38 -15.40
CA ARG A 11 -0.29 9.17 -14.04
C ARG A 11 -0.51 7.76 -13.52
N TYR A 12 -1.65 7.16 -13.80
CA TYR A 12 -1.93 5.75 -13.42
C TYR A 12 -0.91 4.78 -14.03
N THR A 13 -0.45 5.03 -15.25
CA THR A 13 0.50 4.17 -16.00
C THR A 13 1.95 4.58 -15.86
N LEU A 14 2.24 5.66 -15.16
CA LEU A 14 3.55 6.31 -15.19
C LEU A 14 4.68 5.39 -14.65
N TYR A 15 4.37 4.52 -13.68
CA TYR A 15 5.38 3.74 -12.98
C TYR A 15 5.03 2.26 -13.02
N LEU A 16 5.57 1.56 -14.02
CA LEU A 16 5.30 0.14 -14.20
C LEU A 16 6.20 -0.77 -13.38
N GLY A 17 7.41 -0.35 -13.03
CA GLY A 17 8.37 -1.20 -12.36
C GLY A 17 8.75 -2.46 -13.16
N SER A 18 9.68 -3.26 -12.68
CA SER A 18 10.03 -4.56 -13.26
C SER A 18 9.02 -5.64 -12.84
N PRO A 19 8.46 -6.43 -13.77
CA PRO A 19 7.58 -7.55 -13.42
C PRO A 19 8.31 -8.62 -12.58
N ILE A 20 9.61 -8.80 -12.79
CA ILE A 20 10.42 -9.74 -12.03
C ILE A 20 10.50 -9.32 -10.56
N GLN A 21 10.73 -8.03 -10.29
CA GLN A 21 10.75 -7.52 -8.92
C GLN A 21 9.40 -7.72 -8.21
N ARG A 22 8.29 -7.49 -8.90
CA ARG A 22 6.94 -7.71 -8.36
C ARG A 22 6.70 -9.17 -8.04
N PHE A 23 7.09 -10.06 -8.94
CA PHE A 23 7.00 -11.51 -8.74
C PHE A 23 7.81 -11.95 -7.51
N LEU A 24 9.06 -11.49 -7.40
CA LEU A 24 9.93 -11.81 -6.27
C LEU A 24 9.36 -11.29 -4.95
N ILE A 25 8.93 -10.04 -4.90
CA ILE A 25 8.37 -9.45 -3.68
C ILE A 25 7.09 -10.19 -3.26
N SER A 26 6.15 -10.40 -4.19
CA SER A 26 4.91 -11.11 -3.88
C SER A 26 5.19 -12.57 -3.47
N GLY A 27 6.13 -13.25 -4.12
CA GLY A 27 6.54 -14.60 -3.78
C GLY A 27 7.16 -14.69 -2.39
N VAL A 28 8.07 -13.77 -2.04
CA VAL A 28 8.68 -13.72 -0.71
C VAL A 28 7.63 -13.43 0.36
N LEU A 29 6.73 -12.47 0.15
CA LEU A 29 5.69 -12.13 1.11
C LEU A 29 4.69 -13.28 1.29
N LEU A 30 4.26 -13.93 0.21
CA LEU A 30 3.37 -15.11 0.29
C LEU A 30 4.04 -16.28 0.99
N THR A 31 5.32 -16.55 0.71
CA THR A 31 6.08 -17.61 1.39
C THR A 31 6.22 -17.31 2.88
N ALA A 32 6.53 -16.06 3.24
CA ALA A 32 6.62 -15.64 4.63
C ALA A 32 5.27 -15.80 5.36
N LEU A 33 4.18 -15.40 4.72
CA LEU A 33 2.83 -15.53 5.25
C LEU A 33 2.44 -17.00 5.46
N TRP A 34 2.88 -17.88 4.56
CA TRP A 34 2.64 -19.33 4.69
C TRP A 34 3.45 -19.96 5.84
N VAL A 35 4.63 -19.43 6.14
CA VAL A 35 5.46 -19.91 7.27
C VAL A 35 4.84 -19.46 8.60
N ASP A 36 4.61 -18.16 8.78
CA ASP A 36 4.05 -17.60 10.01
C ASP A 36 3.70 -16.12 9.83
N SER A 37 2.63 -15.66 10.51
CA SER A 37 2.19 -14.27 10.47
C SER A 37 3.21 -13.29 11.09
N ILE A 38 3.99 -13.73 12.08
CA ILE A 38 5.04 -12.92 12.72
C ILE A 38 6.21 -12.75 11.72
N VAL A 39 6.63 -13.84 11.06
CA VAL A 39 7.69 -13.80 10.04
C VAL A 39 7.27 -12.86 8.91
N PHE A 40 6.03 -12.96 8.46
CA PHE A 40 5.46 -12.06 7.45
C PHE A 40 5.50 -10.60 7.91
N GLY A 41 5.06 -10.31 9.13
CA GLY A 41 5.04 -8.96 9.67
C GLY A 41 6.44 -8.37 9.86
N VAL A 42 7.41 -9.15 10.33
CA VAL A 42 8.81 -8.70 10.41
C VAL A 42 9.37 -8.37 9.04
N LEU A 43 9.13 -9.21 8.03
CA LEU A 43 9.53 -8.94 6.65
C LEU A 43 8.84 -7.69 6.08
N LEU A 44 7.58 -7.45 6.40
CA LEU A 44 6.90 -6.20 6.02
C LEU A 44 7.58 -4.97 6.62
N VAL A 45 7.91 -4.99 7.91
CA VAL A 45 8.63 -3.88 8.56
C VAL A 45 9.97 -3.63 7.89
N LEU A 46 10.73 -4.69 7.60
CA LEU A 46 12.00 -4.58 6.88
C LEU A 46 11.81 -4.04 5.46
N PHE A 47 10.79 -4.53 4.76
CA PHE A 47 10.50 -4.10 3.40
C PHE A 47 10.11 -2.62 3.32
N VAL A 48 9.19 -2.15 4.19
CA VAL A 48 8.79 -0.73 4.19
C VAL A 48 9.93 0.18 4.67
N SER A 49 10.78 -0.29 5.57
CA SER A 49 11.99 0.44 6.00
C SER A 49 12.99 0.57 4.84
N GLY A 50 13.17 -0.48 4.04
CA GLY A 50 13.96 -0.43 2.82
C GLY A 50 13.37 0.50 1.76
N LEU A 51 12.04 0.51 1.61
CA LEU A 51 11.35 1.46 0.74
C LEU A 51 11.56 2.90 1.21
N GLN A 52 11.46 3.16 2.51
CA GLN A 52 11.74 4.48 3.07
C GLN A 52 13.20 4.89 2.82
N ALA A 53 14.15 3.98 3.01
CA ALA A 53 15.55 4.24 2.71
C ALA A 53 15.80 4.57 1.23
N SER A 54 15.01 4.01 0.30
CA SER A 54 15.10 4.33 -1.12
C SER A 54 14.53 5.70 -1.50
N LEU A 55 13.68 6.30 -0.64
CA LEU A 55 13.24 7.70 -0.74
C LEU A 55 14.32 8.69 -0.30
N ALA A 56 15.46 8.20 0.13
CA ALA A 56 16.53 8.93 0.80
C ALA A 56 17.28 9.96 -0.04
N ASN A 57 16.95 10.14 -1.31
CA ASN A 57 17.38 11.33 -2.03
C ASN A 57 16.78 12.63 -1.46
N GLU A 58 15.77 12.50 -0.56
CA GLU A 58 15.29 13.60 0.28
C GLU A 58 15.83 13.40 1.70
N ALA A 59 16.73 14.28 2.13
CA ALA A 59 17.42 14.23 3.44
C ALA A 59 16.50 14.06 4.67
N VAL A 60 15.21 14.22 4.51
CA VAL A 60 14.18 14.07 5.57
C VAL A 60 13.79 12.62 5.81
N ALA A 61 13.73 11.80 4.77
CA ALA A 61 13.23 10.42 4.89
C ALA A 61 14.16 9.52 5.74
N LEU A 62 15.46 9.83 5.76
CA LEU A 62 16.46 9.12 6.56
C LEU A 62 16.70 9.72 7.95
N ARG A 63 16.02 10.78 8.31
CA ARG A 63 16.10 11.29 9.68
C ARG A 63 15.57 10.26 10.66
N ILE A 64 16.18 10.17 11.83
CA ILE A 64 15.79 9.23 12.88
C ILE A 64 14.29 9.28 13.20
N PRO A 65 13.64 10.47 13.35
CA PRO A 65 12.23 10.51 13.72
C PRO A 65 11.28 9.81 12.74
N PRO A 66 11.31 10.06 11.41
CA PRO A 66 10.44 9.34 10.48
C PRO A 66 10.66 7.83 10.48
N VAL A 67 11.92 7.38 10.56
CA VAL A 67 12.25 5.95 10.61
C VAL A 67 11.71 5.30 11.89
N ALA A 68 11.90 5.94 13.04
CA ALA A 68 11.40 5.45 14.31
C ALA A 68 9.87 5.36 14.33
N LEU A 69 9.16 6.37 13.81
CA LEU A 69 7.70 6.35 13.70
C LEU A 69 7.20 5.27 12.74
N LEU A 70 7.87 5.09 11.59
CA LEU A 70 7.56 4.01 10.65
C LEU A 70 7.66 2.64 11.34
N VAL A 71 8.79 2.35 11.97
CA VAL A 71 9.03 1.06 12.63
C VAL A 71 8.05 0.85 13.77
N LEU A 72 7.85 1.86 14.62
CA LEU A 72 6.95 1.81 15.77
C LEU A 72 5.51 1.47 15.32
N VAL A 73 4.96 2.24 14.38
CA VAL A 73 3.59 2.03 13.89
C VAL A 73 3.47 0.69 13.15
N SER A 74 4.41 0.35 12.28
CA SER A 74 4.37 -0.91 11.54
C SER A 74 4.43 -2.12 12.47
N ALA A 75 5.25 -2.08 13.52
CA ALA A 75 5.40 -3.16 14.48
C ALA A 75 4.13 -3.43 15.29
N THR A 76 3.26 -2.43 15.49
CA THR A 76 1.99 -2.66 16.20
C THR A 76 1.05 -3.59 15.44
N GLY A 77 1.20 -3.72 14.12
CA GLY A 77 0.45 -4.70 13.32
C GLY A 77 0.70 -6.15 13.74
N LEU A 78 1.85 -6.43 14.37
CA LEU A 78 2.18 -7.77 14.89
C LEU A 78 1.40 -8.13 16.17
N LEU A 79 0.87 -7.14 16.88
CA LEU A 79 0.21 -7.35 18.18
C LEU A 79 -1.27 -7.77 18.05
N ASN A 80 -1.81 -7.79 16.83
CA ASN A 80 -3.22 -8.11 16.55
C ASN A 80 -4.22 -7.31 17.41
N ASP A 81 -3.87 -6.11 17.82
CA ASP A 81 -4.72 -5.19 18.57
C ASP A 81 -4.94 -3.89 17.79
N GLY A 82 -6.08 -3.83 17.11
CA GLY A 82 -6.43 -2.66 16.28
C GLY A 82 -6.66 -1.40 17.11
N ARG A 83 -7.10 -1.50 18.38
CA ARG A 83 -7.31 -0.34 19.25
C ARG A 83 -5.97 0.24 19.69
N PHE A 84 -5.06 -0.63 20.13
CA PHE A 84 -3.71 -0.22 20.47
C PHE A 84 -2.98 0.40 19.28
N SER A 85 -3.08 -0.23 18.11
CA SER A 85 -2.50 0.30 16.86
C SER A 85 -3.06 1.68 16.50
N ALA A 86 -4.38 1.90 16.65
CA ALA A 86 -5.00 3.20 16.40
C ALA A 86 -4.48 4.27 17.37
N LEU A 87 -4.30 3.96 18.65
CA LEU A 87 -3.72 4.87 19.63
C LEU A 87 -2.27 5.23 19.30
N VAL A 88 -1.46 4.24 18.88
CA VAL A 88 -0.06 4.47 18.48
C VAL A 88 0.02 5.35 17.23
N ILE A 89 -0.84 5.12 16.22
CA ILE A 89 -0.91 5.99 15.04
C ILE A 89 -1.26 7.43 15.43
N LEU A 90 -2.30 7.62 16.26
CA LEU A 90 -2.71 8.94 16.72
C LEU A 90 -1.56 9.63 17.48
N GLY A 91 -0.91 8.91 18.39
CA GLY A 91 0.26 9.41 19.12
C GLY A 91 1.41 9.80 18.18
N ALA A 92 1.69 8.99 17.16
CA ALA A 92 2.71 9.26 16.15
C ALA A 92 2.36 10.50 15.30
N ILE A 93 1.10 10.66 14.90
CA ILE A 93 0.65 11.86 14.17
C ILE A 93 0.76 13.11 15.05
N ILE A 94 0.33 13.05 16.32
CA ILE A 94 0.40 14.17 17.26
C ILE A 94 1.86 14.52 17.59
N SER A 95 2.76 13.55 17.67
CA SER A 95 4.18 13.80 17.93
C SER A 95 4.93 14.40 16.74
N THR A 96 4.42 14.24 15.52
CA THR A 96 5.09 14.74 14.30
C THR A 96 5.33 16.25 14.29
N PRO A 97 4.40 17.14 14.70
CA PRO A 97 4.67 18.57 14.81
C PRO A 97 5.78 18.91 15.81
N ILE A 98 5.85 18.17 16.92
CA ILE A 98 6.90 18.37 17.95
C ILE A 98 8.26 17.99 17.35
N LEU A 99 8.34 16.84 16.69
CA LEU A 99 9.57 16.38 16.03
C LEU A 99 10.00 17.31 14.88
N ALA A 100 9.04 17.86 14.14
CA ALA A 100 9.29 18.84 13.10
C ALA A 100 9.86 20.14 13.68
N GLY A 101 9.37 20.56 14.86
CA GLY A 101 9.87 21.73 15.56
C GLY A 101 11.33 21.61 16.03
N ILE A 102 11.71 20.43 16.53
CA ILE A 102 13.07 20.14 17.03
C ILE A 102 14.11 20.13 15.89
N GLY A 103 13.74 19.61 14.72
CA GLY A 103 14.66 19.47 13.57
C GLY A 103 14.72 20.67 12.61
N ARG A 104 14.02 21.77 12.93
CA ARG A 104 13.81 22.90 12.04
C ARG A 104 14.97 23.89 12.08
N THR A 105 15.36 24.44 10.92
CA THR A 105 16.13 25.66 10.79
C THR A 105 15.19 26.89 10.75
N GLU A 106 15.63 28.06 11.17
CA GLU A 106 14.80 29.28 11.28
C GLU A 106 14.08 29.68 9.97
N GLU A 107 14.69 29.37 8.83
CA GLU A 107 14.14 29.70 7.52
C GLU A 107 13.01 28.76 7.04
N GLN A 108 12.84 27.58 7.64
CA GLN A 108 11.87 26.58 7.19
C GLN A 108 10.48 26.79 7.84
N LYS A 109 9.42 26.77 7.03
CA LYS A 109 8.05 26.83 7.54
C LYS A 109 7.71 25.50 8.24
N LEU A 110 7.23 25.59 9.49
CA LEU A 110 6.84 24.42 10.30
C LEU A 110 5.85 23.50 9.57
N SER A 111 4.85 24.08 8.91
CA SER A 111 3.85 23.31 8.15
C SER A 111 4.47 22.46 7.01
N SER A 112 5.46 23.01 6.32
CA SER A 112 6.16 22.27 5.26
C SER A 112 6.96 21.10 5.83
N GLU A 113 7.61 21.28 6.98
CA GLU A 113 8.38 20.23 7.62
C GLU A 113 7.49 19.12 8.19
N ILE A 114 6.35 19.48 8.79
CA ILE A 114 5.33 18.50 9.22
C ILE A 114 4.87 17.64 8.05
N VAL A 115 4.52 18.26 6.92
CA VAL A 115 4.07 17.53 5.73
C VAL A 115 5.16 16.59 5.21
N LYS A 116 6.42 17.04 5.16
CA LYS A 116 7.53 16.20 4.74
C LYS A 116 7.74 14.99 5.64
N ILE A 117 7.72 15.19 6.96
CA ILE A 117 7.89 14.10 7.93
C ILE A 117 6.71 13.12 7.83
N LEU A 118 5.46 13.60 7.84
CA LEU A 118 4.28 12.75 7.69
C LEU A 118 4.35 11.93 6.41
N SER A 119 4.70 12.59 5.34
CA SER A 119 4.78 11.95 4.03
C SER A 119 5.86 10.88 3.94
N ALA A 120 6.92 11.02 4.70
CA ALA A 120 8.00 10.05 4.68
C ALA A 120 7.67 8.73 5.40
N TRP A 121 6.83 8.73 6.42
CA TRP A 121 6.58 7.52 7.20
C TRP A 121 5.14 6.98 7.15
N LEU A 122 4.15 7.87 7.22
CA LEU A 122 2.75 7.47 7.42
C LEU A 122 2.21 6.51 6.35
N PRO A 123 2.41 6.76 5.05
CA PRO A 123 1.89 5.88 4.02
C PRO A 123 2.42 4.46 4.08
N LEU A 124 3.74 4.33 4.24
CA LEU A 124 4.41 3.02 4.31
C LEU A 124 4.06 2.28 5.61
N ALA A 125 3.99 3.01 6.72
CA ALA A 125 3.59 2.44 8.00
C ALA A 125 2.15 1.92 7.97
N LEU A 126 1.21 2.64 7.31
CA LEU A 126 -0.17 2.20 7.17
C LEU A 126 -0.28 0.91 6.34
N VAL A 127 0.50 0.75 5.28
CA VAL A 127 0.54 -0.49 4.50
C VAL A 127 1.00 -1.66 5.38
N ALA A 128 2.14 -1.51 6.06
CA ALA A 128 2.69 -2.58 6.88
C ALA A 128 1.79 -2.93 8.07
N LEU A 129 1.25 -1.91 8.76
CA LEU A 129 0.31 -2.10 9.84
C LEU A 129 -0.94 -2.86 9.38
N SER A 130 -1.55 -2.41 8.28
CA SER A 130 -2.78 -2.99 7.76
C SER A 130 -2.60 -4.46 7.38
N LEU A 131 -1.51 -4.78 6.66
CA LEU A 131 -1.19 -6.14 6.27
C LEU A 131 -0.76 -7.00 7.47
N GLY A 132 -0.08 -6.41 8.46
CA GLY A 132 0.27 -7.09 9.71
C GLY A 132 -0.99 -7.50 10.49
N LEU A 133 -1.91 -6.55 10.75
CA LEU A 133 -3.19 -6.83 11.41
C LEU A 133 -4.03 -7.86 10.62
N LEU A 134 -4.06 -7.72 9.31
CA LEU A 134 -4.80 -8.64 8.45
C LEU A 134 -4.24 -10.05 8.52
N SER A 135 -2.92 -10.22 8.45
CA SER A 135 -2.26 -11.52 8.52
C SER A 135 -2.43 -12.20 9.87
N ALA A 136 -2.46 -11.42 10.96
CA ALA A 136 -2.69 -11.95 12.30
C ALA A 136 -4.16 -12.39 12.53
N ARG A 137 -5.11 -11.79 11.80
CA ARG A 137 -6.53 -12.11 11.95
C ARG A 137 -7.01 -13.16 10.95
N ASP A 138 -6.65 -13.01 9.67
CA ASP A 138 -7.10 -13.86 8.57
C ASP A 138 -6.01 -13.98 7.51
N VAL A 139 -5.23 -15.05 7.61
CA VAL A 139 -4.15 -15.38 6.69
C VAL A 139 -4.66 -15.55 5.26
N SER A 140 -5.87 -16.11 5.09
CA SER A 140 -6.45 -16.37 3.77
C SER A 140 -6.78 -15.07 3.04
N SER A 141 -7.37 -14.10 3.76
CA SER A 141 -7.66 -12.76 3.20
C SER A 141 -6.38 -11.94 2.95
N ALA A 142 -5.34 -12.12 3.75
CA ALA A 142 -4.04 -11.50 3.51
C ALA A 142 -3.39 -12.09 2.24
N ALA A 143 -3.38 -13.41 2.10
CA ALA A 143 -2.85 -14.09 0.91
C ALA A 143 -3.63 -13.69 -0.35
N LEU A 144 -4.97 -13.70 -0.27
CA LEU A 144 -5.82 -13.25 -1.37
C LEU A 144 -5.49 -11.83 -1.79
N PHE A 145 -5.36 -10.90 -0.84
CA PHE A 145 -5.00 -9.51 -1.15
C PHE A 145 -3.66 -9.39 -1.89
N LEU A 146 -2.63 -10.09 -1.43
CA LEU A 146 -1.32 -10.08 -2.11
C LEU A 146 -1.44 -10.60 -3.55
N CYS A 147 -2.21 -11.67 -3.75
CA CYS A 147 -2.48 -12.21 -5.09
C CYS A 147 -3.27 -11.21 -5.95
N LEU A 148 -4.29 -10.53 -5.39
CA LEU A 148 -5.08 -9.53 -6.12
C LEU A 148 -4.21 -8.38 -6.64
N ILE A 149 -3.32 -7.84 -5.79
CA ILE A 149 -2.38 -6.79 -6.19
C ILE A 149 -1.39 -7.30 -7.22
N PHE A 150 -0.88 -8.52 -7.07
CA PHE A 150 0.02 -9.13 -8.03
C PHE A 150 -0.63 -9.27 -9.42
N PHE A 151 -1.86 -9.80 -9.49
CA PHE A 151 -2.58 -9.93 -10.77
C PHE A 151 -2.94 -8.58 -11.39
N HIS A 152 -3.29 -7.58 -10.57
CA HIS A 152 -3.47 -6.21 -11.03
C HIS A 152 -2.20 -5.66 -11.69
N ASP A 153 -1.07 -5.82 -11.03
CA ASP A 153 0.19 -5.26 -11.49
C ASP A 153 0.71 -5.97 -12.76
N ILE A 154 0.50 -7.27 -12.88
CA ILE A 154 0.77 -8.00 -14.13
C ILE A 154 -0.18 -7.55 -15.24
N GLY A 155 -1.48 -7.45 -14.93
CA GLY A 155 -2.49 -6.97 -15.88
C GLY A 155 -2.16 -5.58 -16.40
N LEU A 156 -1.70 -4.70 -15.52
CA LEU A 156 -1.23 -3.36 -15.87
C LEU A 156 -0.02 -3.40 -16.82
N TYR A 157 0.98 -4.21 -16.49
CA TYR A 157 2.18 -4.38 -17.30
C TYR A 157 1.85 -4.89 -18.71
N VAL A 158 1.04 -5.93 -18.80
CA VAL A 158 0.61 -6.53 -20.09
C VAL A 158 -0.21 -5.54 -20.89
N SER A 159 -1.16 -4.83 -20.25
CA SER A 159 -2.04 -3.88 -20.92
C SER A 159 -1.28 -2.69 -21.52
N VAL A 160 -0.26 -2.18 -20.82
CA VAL A 160 0.56 -1.08 -21.32
C VAL A 160 1.45 -1.55 -22.49
N ARG A 161 2.02 -2.76 -22.40
CA ARG A 161 2.92 -3.29 -23.41
C ARG A 161 2.21 -3.77 -24.68
N SER A 162 0.96 -4.24 -24.56
CA SER A 162 0.16 -4.74 -25.69
C SER A 162 -0.37 -3.67 -26.64
N ARG A 163 0.05 -2.42 -26.51
CA ARG A 163 -0.46 -1.26 -27.28
C ARG A 163 -1.96 -1.05 -27.17
N SER A 164 -2.60 -1.60 -26.15
CA SER A 164 -4.02 -1.36 -25.89
C SER A 164 -4.32 0.14 -25.84
N GLN A 165 -5.52 0.54 -26.25
CA GLN A 165 -5.91 1.95 -26.15
C GLN A 165 -5.76 2.39 -24.70
N LYS A 166 -4.96 3.40 -24.45
CA LYS A 166 -4.58 3.89 -23.10
C LYS A 166 -5.78 4.04 -22.15
N ARG A 167 -6.95 4.35 -22.70
CA ARG A 167 -8.19 4.54 -21.92
C ARG A 167 -8.70 3.25 -21.23
N TYR A 168 -8.36 2.08 -21.72
CA TYR A 168 -8.81 0.79 -21.16
C TYR A 168 -7.79 0.15 -20.24
N VAL A 169 -6.58 0.69 -20.15
CA VAL A 169 -5.51 0.09 -19.34
C VAL A 169 -5.91 -0.14 -17.88
N PRO A 170 -6.56 0.80 -17.16
CA PRO A 170 -7.01 0.54 -15.79
C PRO A 170 -8.01 -0.62 -15.69
N LEU A 171 -8.97 -0.69 -16.61
CA LEU A 171 -9.96 -1.77 -16.65
C LEU A 171 -9.31 -3.12 -16.94
N LEU A 172 -8.43 -3.19 -17.95
CA LEU A 172 -7.73 -4.42 -18.31
C LEU A 172 -6.81 -4.90 -17.18
N ALA A 173 -6.16 -3.98 -16.46
CA ALA A 173 -5.36 -4.31 -15.29
C ALA A 173 -6.19 -4.96 -14.17
N MET A 174 -7.45 -4.57 -14.01
CA MET A 174 -8.33 -5.09 -12.96
C MET A 174 -8.95 -6.45 -13.30
N ILE A 175 -9.03 -6.86 -14.57
CA ILE A 175 -9.74 -8.08 -14.96
C ILE A 175 -9.22 -9.31 -14.21
N GLY A 176 -7.91 -9.52 -14.18
CA GLY A 176 -7.30 -10.65 -13.50
C GLY A 176 -7.58 -10.67 -12.00
N SER A 177 -7.47 -9.51 -11.35
CA SER A 177 -7.76 -9.37 -9.92
C SER A 177 -9.22 -9.62 -9.60
N LEU A 178 -10.15 -9.05 -10.38
CA LEU A 178 -11.58 -9.25 -10.16
C LEU A 178 -12.01 -10.68 -10.43
N ALA A 179 -11.46 -11.34 -11.46
CA ALA A 179 -11.69 -12.74 -11.72
C ALA A 179 -11.19 -13.63 -10.56
N LEU A 180 -9.98 -13.34 -10.03
CA LEU A 180 -9.46 -14.05 -8.87
C LEU A 180 -10.33 -13.82 -7.63
N LEU A 181 -10.73 -12.59 -7.35
CA LEU A 181 -11.60 -12.27 -6.22
C LEU A 181 -12.93 -13.04 -6.32
N TRP A 182 -13.57 -13.00 -7.49
CA TRP A 182 -14.83 -13.69 -7.71
C TRP A 182 -14.69 -15.21 -7.53
N THR A 183 -13.68 -15.84 -8.14
CA THR A 183 -13.46 -17.27 -8.00
C THR A 183 -13.14 -17.67 -6.57
N SER A 184 -12.34 -16.89 -5.85
CA SER A 184 -11.98 -17.17 -4.45
C SER A 184 -13.21 -17.12 -3.53
N ILE A 185 -14.12 -16.19 -3.75
CA ILE A 185 -15.39 -16.10 -3.00
C ILE A 185 -16.30 -17.28 -3.35
N GLN A 186 -16.46 -17.62 -4.65
CA GLN A 186 -17.34 -18.71 -5.07
C GLN A 186 -16.84 -20.08 -4.61
N MET A 187 -15.53 -20.26 -4.52
CA MET A 187 -14.91 -21.49 -4.04
C MET A 187 -14.78 -21.56 -2.51
N ALA A 188 -15.30 -20.59 -1.80
CA ALA A 188 -15.15 -20.46 -0.33
C ALA A 188 -13.68 -20.53 0.13
N ALA A 189 -12.75 -20.08 -0.71
CA ALA A 189 -11.33 -20.00 -0.40
C ALA A 189 -10.98 -18.80 0.50
N THR A 190 -11.97 -17.99 0.86
CA THR A 190 -11.85 -16.81 1.72
C THR A 190 -13.07 -16.73 2.62
N SER A 191 -12.92 -16.07 3.76
CA SER A 191 -13.99 -15.79 4.72
C SER A 191 -14.96 -14.69 4.26
N LEU A 192 -14.74 -14.08 3.09
CA LEU A 192 -15.58 -13.00 2.57
C LEU A 192 -16.95 -13.54 2.10
N PRO A 193 -18.05 -12.85 2.42
CA PRO A 193 -19.39 -13.28 2.03
C PRO A 193 -19.62 -13.07 0.52
N PRO A 194 -20.37 -13.96 -0.16
CA PRO A 194 -20.66 -13.83 -1.58
C PRO A 194 -21.36 -12.51 -1.95
N ASP A 195 -22.26 -12.04 -1.11
CA ASP A 195 -22.99 -10.78 -1.31
C ASP A 195 -22.09 -9.54 -1.22
N GLY A 196 -20.90 -9.69 -0.62
CA GLY A 196 -19.90 -8.64 -0.49
C GLY A 196 -19.06 -8.40 -1.77
N PHE A 197 -19.18 -9.26 -2.79
CA PHE A 197 -18.30 -9.15 -3.98
C PHE A 197 -18.33 -7.78 -4.64
N VAL A 198 -19.51 -7.24 -4.92
CA VAL A 198 -19.62 -5.97 -5.67
C VAL A 198 -19.01 -4.79 -4.91
N PRO A 199 -19.38 -4.51 -3.63
CA PRO A 199 -18.77 -3.41 -2.90
C PRO A 199 -17.27 -3.59 -2.69
N ILE A 200 -16.80 -4.80 -2.44
CA ILE A 200 -15.37 -5.11 -2.29
C ILE A 200 -14.62 -4.87 -3.61
N ALA A 201 -15.16 -5.35 -4.73
CA ALA A 201 -14.57 -5.16 -6.06
C ALA A 201 -14.43 -3.68 -6.43
N ILE A 202 -15.50 -2.88 -6.20
CA ILE A 202 -15.48 -1.44 -6.42
C ILE A 202 -14.47 -0.76 -5.49
N GLY A 203 -14.51 -1.07 -4.19
CA GLY A 203 -13.60 -0.51 -3.21
C GLY A 203 -12.13 -0.81 -3.52
N LEU A 204 -11.82 -2.05 -3.92
CA LEU A 204 -10.49 -2.46 -4.34
C LEU A 204 -10.04 -1.69 -5.58
N ALA A 205 -10.88 -1.62 -6.62
CA ALA A 205 -10.54 -0.93 -7.87
C ALA A 205 -10.27 0.57 -7.64
N LEU A 206 -11.14 1.22 -6.85
CA LEU A 206 -10.99 2.63 -6.52
C LEU A 206 -9.75 2.88 -5.65
N SER A 207 -9.50 2.06 -4.64
CA SER A 207 -8.36 2.23 -3.72
C SER A 207 -7.00 2.00 -4.41
N ILE A 208 -6.88 0.98 -5.27
CA ILE A 208 -5.67 0.78 -6.07
C ILE A 208 -5.45 1.97 -7.00
N SER A 209 -6.51 2.40 -7.72
CA SER A 209 -6.41 3.51 -8.67
C SER A 209 -6.04 4.82 -7.97
N ALA A 210 -6.68 5.11 -6.83
CA ALA A 210 -6.41 6.30 -6.04
C ALA A 210 -4.99 6.27 -5.46
N GLY A 211 -4.52 5.12 -4.94
CA GLY A 211 -3.18 4.96 -4.41
C GLY A 211 -2.10 5.23 -5.46
N ARG A 212 -2.24 4.68 -6.65
CA ARG A 212 -1.32 4.93 -7.77
C ARG A 212 -1.29 6.39 -8.20
N VAL A 213 -2.48 7.02 -8.33
CA VAL A 213 -2.57 8.44 -8.68
C VAL A 213 -2.01 9.32 -7.56
N ALA A 214 -2.27 9.00 -6.30
CA ALA A 214 -1.76 9.76 -5.16
C ALA A 214 -0.23 9.79 -5.16
N ILE A 215 0.43 8.65 -5.34
CA ILE A 215 1.90 8.59 -5.42
C ILE A 215 2.42 9.38 -6.62
N ALA A 216 1.77 9.27 -7.78
CA ALA A 216 2.16 10.03 -8.97
C ALA A 216 1.88 11.55 -8.86
N LEU A 217 1.05 11.97 -7.91
CA LEU A 217 0.85 13.38 -7.58
C LEU A 217 1.87 13.88 -6.56
N TRP A 218 2.33 12.99 -5.70
CA TRP A 218 3.18 13.32 -4.57
C TRP A 218 4.64 13.55 -4.96
N THR A 219 5.17 12.74 -5.85
CA THR A 219 6.54 12.87 -6.31
C THR A 219 6.57 13.02 -7.82
N SER A 220 7.35 13.98 -8.32
CA SER A 220 7.54 14.18 -9.76
C SER A 220 8.31 13.04 -10.41
N ASP A 221 9.20 12.39 -9.65
CA ASP A 221 10.04 11.28 -10.09
C ASP A 221 10.24 10.28 -8.94
N PRO A 222 9.22 9.46 -8.62
CA PRO A 222 9.34 8.50 -7.53
C PRO A 222 10.32 7.38 -7.90
N PRO A 223 11.18 6.96 -6.95
CA PRO A 223 12.05 5.82 -7.17
C PRO A 223 11.25 4.55 -7.47
N ALA A 224 11.85 3.62 -8.22
CA ALA A 224 11.20 2.39 -8.68
C ALA A 224 10.57 1.55 -7.53
N SER A 225 11.16 1.60 -6.35
CA SER A 225 10.65 0.95 -5.12
C SER A 225 9.30 1.48 -4.67
N ILE A 226 9.11 2.81 -4.71
CA ILE A 226 7.83 3.45 -4.36
C ILE A 226 6.77 3.14 -5.41
N CYS A 227 7.16 3.03 -6.67
CA CYS A 227 6.26 2.61 -7.72
C CYS A 227 5.73 1.20 -7.50
N LEU A 228 6.54 0.29 -6.92
CA LEU A 228 6.12 -1.04 -6.52
C LEU A 228 5.09 -1.00 -5.39
N ALA A 229 5.27 -0.09 -4.42
CA ALA A 229 4.35 0.07 -3.31
C ALA A 229 3.04 0.81 -3.67
N SER A 230 2.99 1.48 -4.83
CA SER A 230 1.87 2.35 -5.22
C SER A 230 0.50 1.66 -5.24
N SER A 231 0.45 0.39 -5.62
CA SER A 231 -0.78 -0.40 -5.64
C SER A 231 -1.26 -0.81 -4.26
N TYR A 232 -0.36 -0.85 -3.25
CA TYR A 232 -0.67 -1.19 -1.87
C TYR A 232 -1.11 0.00 -1.02
N PHE A 233 -0.73 1.21 -1.40
CA PHE A 233 -0.77 2.42 -0.59
C PHE A 233 -2.12 2.72 0.07
N LEU A 234 -3.22 2.75 -0.70
CA LEU A 234 -4.57 2.92 -0.16
C LEU A 234 -5.34 1.60 -0.13
N SER A 235 -4.97 0.64 -0.96
CA SER A 235 -5.71 -0.61 -1.05
C SER A 235 -5.50 -1.52 0.17
N ALA A 236 -4.29 -1.55 0.77
CA ALA A 236 -4.06 -2.36 1.96
C ALA A 236 -4.90 -1.92 3.17
N PRO A 237 -4.93 -0.62 3.57
CA PRO A 237 -5.82 -0.17 4.63
C PRO A 237 -7.29 -0.41 4.33
N ILE A 238 -7.75 -0.11 3.12
CA ILE A 238 -9.15 -0.26 2.74
C ILE A 238 -9.56 -1.74 2.72
N TRP A 239 -8.72 -2.63 2.18
CA TRP A 239 -8.95 -4.07 2.21
C TRP A 239 -9.03 -4.60 3.65
N THR A 240 -8.11 -4.20 4.51
CA THR A 240 -8.11 -4.60 5.92
C THR A 240 -9.40 -4.16 6.61
N LEU A 241 -9.86 -2.93 6.37
CA LEU A 241 -11.15 -2.46 6.88
C LEU A 241 -12.31 -3.31 6.38
N PHE A 242 -12.37 -3.65 5.08
CA PHE A 242 -13.42 -4.53 4.56
C PHE A 242 -13.43 -5.88 5.27
N VAL A 243 -12.27 -6.51 5.46
CA VAL A 243 -12.19 -7.79 6.16
C VAL A 243 -12.61 -7.64 7.63
N LEU A 244 -12.16 -6.59 8.32
CA LEU A 244 -12.51 -6.34 9.72
C LEU A 244 -14.02 -6.11 9.94
N PHE A 245 -14.71 -5.52 8.94
CA PHE A 245 -16.15 -5.24 9.05
C PHE A 245 -17.04 -6.35 8.50
N LEU A 246 -16.56 -7.12 7.53
CA LEU A 246 -17.35 -8.14 6.84
C LEU A 246 -17.11 -9.56 7.38
N VAL A 247 -15.98 -9.79 8.03
CA VAL A 247 -15.64 -11.08 8.65
C VAL A 247 -15.81 -10.94 10.17
N PRO A 248 -16.83 -11.59 10.74
CA PRO A 248 -17.12 -11.52 12.17
C PRO A 248 -16.05 -12.15 13.08
#